data_18536a61b5afd837cb5be2e8905c1c34
#
_entry.id   18536a61b5afd837cb5be2e8905c1c34
#
_cell.length_a   1.000
_cell.length_b   1.000
_cell.length_c   1.000
_cell.angle_alpha   90.00
_cell.angle_beta   90.00
_cell.angle_gamma   90.00
#
_symmetry.space_group_name_H-M   'P 1'
#
loop_
_entity.id
_entity.type
_entity.pdbx_description
1 polymer ?
#
loop_
_entity_poly.entity_id
_entity_poly.type
_entity_poly.pdbx_seq_one_letter_code
_entity_poly.pdbx_strand_id
1 'polypeptide(L)'
;MNFDTEKFIVEIQQRESIWNCQGAIYRNRDLKRKQWEELVDIFGKDEMTTEEKRSLGKELQKKWKNIRDNFVKALKDNVSRSGSAAKKKTQYIFYNNLMFLKDTVSINETDSNMPRQENDGNETENVTDPVIPPPPKRKKKKKKEDDI
;
A
#
# COMPACT_ATOMS: atom_id res chain seq x y z
N MET A 1 -1.25 14.12 20.95
CA MET A 1 -1.89 12.81 21.07
C MET A 1 -0.89 11.74 20.67
N ASN A 2 -0.64 10.84 21.56
CA ASN A 2 0.20 9.71 21.23
C ASN A 2 -0.62 8.70 20.43
N PHE A 3 -0.22 8.47 19.19
CA PHE A 3 -0.82 7.44 18.36
C PHE A 3 -0.38 6.05 18.86
N ASP A 4 -1.35 5.22 19.24
CA ASP A 4 -1.07 3.86 19.71
C ASP A 4 -0.85 2.92 18.52
N THR A 5 0.39 2.73 18.17
CA THR A 5 0.80 1.87 17.04
C THR A 5 0.51 0.40 17.31
N GLU A 6 0.64 -0.07 18.54
CA GLU A 6 0.34 -1.47 18.88
C GLU A 6 -1.14 -1.78 18.69
N LYS A 7 -2.00 -0.91 19.21
CA LYS A 7 -3.46 -1.01 18.99
C LYS A 7 -3.78 -0.98 17.50
N PHE A 8 -3.14 -0.09 16.74
CA PHE A 8 -3.35 -0.01 15.30
C PHE A 8 -3.00 -1.31 14.58
N ILE A 9 -1.90 -1.94 14.93
CA ILE A 9 -1.48 -3.24 14.36
C ILE A 9 -2.50 -4.33 14.70
N VAL A 10 -2.99 -4.38 15.93
CA VAL A 10 -4.00 -5.35 16.35
C VAL A 10 -5.32 -5.17 15.57
N GLU A 11 -5.75 -3.95 15.41
CA GLU A 11 -6.95 -3.62 14.62
C GLU A 11 -6.78 -3.99 13.13
N ILE A 12 -5.62 -3.79 12.57
CA ILE A 12 -5.28 -4.23 11.20
C ILE A 12 -5.28 -5.76 11.12
N GLN A 13 -4.70 -6.45 12.07
CA GLN A 13 -4.63 -7.92 12.10
C GLN A 13 -6.03 -8.57 12.04
N GLN A 14 -7.01 -7.97 12.69
CA GLN A 14 -8.39 -8.44 12.66
C GLN A 14 -9.10 -8.21 11.31
N ARG A 15 -8.50 -7.41 10.45
CA ARG A 15 -9.08 -7.00 9.16
C ARG A 15 -8.26 -7.57 8.00
N GLU A 16 -8.45 -8.86 7.74
CA GLU A 16 -7.69 -9.60 6.74
C GLU A 16 -7.75 -8.99 5.33
N SER A 17 -8.81 -8.28 4.97
CA SER A 17 -8.91 -7.63 3.66
C SER A 17 -7.85 -6.56 3.43
N ILE A 18 -7.24 -6.05 4.51
CA ILE A 18 -6.21 -5.01 4.42
C ILE A 18 -4.83 -5.61 4.16
N TRP A 19 -4.51 -6.76 4.76
CA TRP A 19 -3.14 -7.28 4.74
C TRP A 19 -2.98 -8.66 4.10
N ASN A 20 -4.04 -9.51 4.10
CA ASN A 20 -3.94 -10.88 3.61
C ASN A 20 -4.14 -10.96 2.09
N CYS A 21 -3.08 -10.67 1.34
CA CYS A 21 -3.13 -10.69 -0.13
C CYS A 21 -3.40 -12.07 -0.74
N GLN A 22 -3.27 -13.14 0.01
CA GLN A 22 -3.60 -14.50 -0.43
C GLN A 22 -5.09 -14.83 -0.29
N GLY A 23 -5.76 -14.13 0.62
CA GLY A 23 -7.19 -14.34 0.87
C GLY A 23 -8.07 -13.80 -0.25
N ALA A 24 -9.15 -14.52 -0.56
CA ALA A 24 -10.16 -14.04 -1.52
C ALA A 24 -10.76 -12.68 -1.10
N ILE A 25 -10.85 -12.44 0.19
CA ILE A 25 -11.37 -11.20 0.78
C ILE A 25 -10.54 -9.97 0.41
N TYR A 26 -9.24 -10.14 0.19
CA TYR A 26 -8.34 -9.06 -0.18
C TYR A 26 -8.72 -8.36 -1.49
N ARG A 27 -9.31 -9.08 -2.41
CA ARG A 27 -9.77 -8.56 -3.71
C ARG A 27 -11.07 -7.77 -3.60
N ASN A 28 -11.77 -7.87 -2.48
CA ASN A 28 -13.02 -7.14 -2.25
C ASN A 28 -12.70 -5.68 -1.87
N ARG A 29 -12.77 -4.79 -2.85
CA ARG A 29 -12.47 -3.37 -2.68
C ARG A 29 -13.45 -2.67 -1.73
N ASP A 30 -14.72 -3.04 -1.78
CA ASP A 30 -15.76 -2.42 -0.95
C ASP A 30 -15.59 -2.78 0.51
N LEU A 31 -15.28 -4.05 0.80
CA LEU A 31 -14.98 -4.48 2.17
C LEU A 31 -13.72 -3.82 2.69
N LYS A 32 -12.68 -3.73 1.88
CA LYS A 32 -11.42 -3.06 2.24
C LYS A 32 -11.64 -1.60 2.58
N ARG A 33 -12.40 -0.88 1.76
CA ARG A 33 -12.77 0.51 2.02
C ARG A 33 -13.54 0.65 3.32
N LYS A 34 -14.54 -0.19 3.53
CA LYS A 34 -15.33 -0.21 4.76
C LYS A 34 -14.45 -0.42 6.00
N GLN A 35 -13.53 -1.36 5.94
CA GLN A 35 -12.62 -1.63 7.06
C GLN A 35 -11.65 -0.47 7.33
N TRP A 36 -11.24 0.28 6.31
CA TRP A 36 -10.47 1.50 6.52
C TRP A 36 -11.33 2.61 7.16
N GLU A 37 -12.58 2.73 6.79
CA GLU A 37 -13.53 3.66 7.43
C GLU A 37 -13.74 3.31 8.91
N GLU A 38 -13.88 2.04 9.25
CA GLU A 38 -13.94 1.57 10.64
C GLU A 38 -12.69 1.97 11.44
N LEU A 39 -11.51 1.83 10.85
CA LEU A 39 -10.27 2.27 11.48
C LEU A 39 -10.24 3.79 11.72
N VAL A 40 -10.75 4.56 10.78
CA VAL A 40 -10.89 6.01 10.95
C VAL A 40 -11.80 6.35 12.12
N ASP A 41 -12.90 5.63 12.27
CA ASP A 41 -13.81 5.84 13.40
C ASP A 41 -13.19 5.43 14.75
N ILE A 42 -12.35 4.39 14.78
CA ILE A 42 -11.64 3.94 15.99
C ILE A 42 -10.57 4.93 16.43
N PHE A 43 -9.81 5.48 15.50
CA PHE A 43 -8.67 6.37 15.77
C PHE A 43 -8.99 7.86 15.63
N GLY A 44 -10.14 8.17 15.04
CA GLY A 44 -10.65 9.51 14.91
C GLY A 44 -11.40 9.99 16.15
N LYS A 45 -11.80 11.25 16.12
CA LYS A 45 -12.68 11.85 17.12
C LYS A 45 -14.11 11.90 16.57
N ASP A 46 -15.08 11.79 17.47
CA ASP A 46 -16.50 11.81 17.09
C ASP A 46 -16.93 13.12 16.40
N GLU A 47 -16.24 14.21 16.72
CA GLU A 47 -16.53 15.54 16.20
C GLU A 47 -15.84 15.88 14.87
N MET A 48 -15.12 14.92 14.27
CA MET A 48 -14.41 15.17 13.02
C MET A 48 -15.35 15.35 11.84
N THR A 49 -15.05 16.35 11.03
CA THR A 49 -15.73 16.56 9.75
C THR A 49 -15.39 15.45 8.75
N THR A 50 -16.19 15.30 7.70
CA THR A 50 -15.96 14.33 6.63
C THR A 50 -14.57 14.49 5.99
N GLU A 51 -14.11 15.72 5.79
CA GLU A 51 -12.79 16.01 5.24
C GLU A 51 -11.67 15.59 6.19
N GLU A 52 -11.83 15.83 7.48
CA GLU A 52 -10.84 15.41 8.49
C GLU A 52 -10.77 13.89 8.61
N LYS A 53 -11.89 13.20 8.56
CA LYS A 53 -11.95 11.72 8.52
C LYS A 53 -11.25 11.17 7.29
N ARG A 54 -11.47 11.79 6.14
CA ARG A 54 -10.81 11.43 4.88
C ARG A 54 -9.29 11.61 4.95
N SER A 55 -8.84 12.72 5.51
CA SER A 55 -7.43 13.01 5.74
C SER A 55 -6.80 11.99 6.69
N LEU A 56 -7.46 11.70 7.81
CA LEU A 56 -7.02 10.68 8.76
C LEU A 56 -6.91 9.30 8.10
N GLY A 57 -7.86 8.92 7.26
CA GLY A 57 -7.81 7.67 6.51
C GLY A 57 -6.56 7.54 5.65
N LYS A 58 -6.17 8.60 4.97
CA LYS A 58 -4.91 8.65 4.20
C LYS A 58 -3.68 8.51 5.08
N GLU A 59 -3.67 9.19 6.22
CA GLU A 59 -2.58 9.10 7.20
C GLU A 59 -2.45 7.68 7.77
N LEU A 60 -3.55 7.03 8.11
CA LEU A 60 -3.54 5.66 8.61
C LEU A 60 -3.00 4.68 7.56
N GLN A 61 -3.39 4.83 6.30
CA GLN A 61 -2.87 4.02 5.20
C GLN A 61 -1.37 4.23 5.01
N LYS A 62 -0.89 5.46 5.09
CA LYS A 62 0.54 5.80 5.02
C LYS A 62 1.31 5.21 6.19
N LYS A 63 0.78 5.30 7.39
CA LYS A 63 1.39 4.67 8.58
C LYS A 63 1.48 3.15 8.43
N TRP A 64 0.43 2.51 7.96
CA TRP A 64 0.43 1.07 7.70
C TRP A 64 1.49 0.66 6.70
N LYS A 65 1.60 1.36 5.60
CA LYS A 65 2.63 1.13 4.60
C LYS A 65 4.04 1.20 5.20
N ASN A 66 4.31 2.24 5.98
CA ASN A 66 5.61 2.42 6.65
C ASN A 66 5.91 1.30 7.64
N ILE A 67 4.92 0.91 8.45
CA ILE A 67 5.04 -0.18 9.42
C ILE A 67 5.36 -1.50 8.70
N ARG A 68 4.64 -1.80 7.64
CA ARG A 68 4.86 -3.00 6.83
C ARG A 68 6.24 -3.00 6.17
N ASP A 69 6.66 -1.90 5.60
CA ASP A 69 7.96 -1.77 4.93
C ASP A 69 9.12 -1.94 5.93
N ASN A 70 9.00 -1.40 7.12
CA ASN A 70 9.97 -1.59 8.19
C ASN A 70 10.05 -3.04 8.67
N PHE A 71 8.91 -3.72 8.75
CA PHE A 71 8.87 -5.15 9.05
C PHE A 71 9.55 -5.98 7.97
N VAL A 72 9.29 -5.69 6.70
CA VAL A 72 9.94 -6.38 5.56
C VAL A 72 11.45 -6.20 5.59
N LYS A 73 11.93 -5.00 5.86
CA LYS A 73 13.36 -4.73 6.06
C LYS A 73 13.95 -5.55 7.19
N ALA A 74 13.29 -5.58 8.34
CA ALA A 74 13.73 -6.34 9.50
C ALA A 74 13.76 -7.85 9.20
N LEU A 75 12.77 -8.35 8.47
CA LEU A 75 12.70 -9.75 8.06
C LEU A 75 13.86 -10.13 7.12
N LYS A 76 14.17 -9.30 6.15
CA LYS A 76 15.30 -9.49 5.23
C LYS A 76 16.65 -9.43 5.96
N ASP A 77 16.80 -8.49 6.87
CA ASP A 77 18.01 -8.36 7.68
C ASP A 77 18.25 -9.61 8.55
N ASN A 78 17.19 -10.20 9.09
CA ASN A 78 17.31 -11.43 9.88
C ASN A 78 17.71 -12.64 9.03
N VAL A 79 17.23 -12.75 7.80
CA VAL A 79 17.58 -13.84 6.88
C VAL A 79 19.03 -13.71 6.40
N SER A 80 19.48 -12.50 6.07
CA SER A 80 20.83 -12.27 5.54
C SER A 80 21.94 -12.44 6.58
N ARG A 81 21.60 -12.46 7.87
CA ARG A 81 22.55 -12.60 8.98
C ARG A 81 22.92 -14.02 9.38
N SER A 82 22.49 -14.98 8.65
CA SER A 82 22.79 -16.40 8.89
C SER A 82 24.28 -16.76 8.71
N GLY A 83 25.12 -15.82 8.33
CA GLY A 83 26.56 -16.01 8.16
C GLY A 83 27.38 -14.88 8.78
N SER A 84 28.21 -15.23 9.74
CA SER A 84 29.37 -14.53 10.35
C SER A 84 29.36 -13.00 10.48
N ALA A 85 29.59 -12.53 11.70
CA ALA A 85 29.93 -11.14 12.09
C ALA A 85 28.79 -10.12 12.00
N ALA A 86 27.58 -10.52 12.28
CA ALA A 86 26.49 -9.58 12.43
C ALA A 86 26.62 -8.79 13.75
N LYS A 87 26.96 -7.52 13.64
CA LYS A 87 26.71 -6.57 14.72
C LYS A 87 25.24 -6.68 15.08
N LYS A 88 24.92 -6.90 16.36
CA LYS A 88 23.54 -6.91 16.86
C LYS A 88 22.89 -5.55 16.56
N LYS A 89 22.21 -5.43 15.45
CA LYS A 89 21.27 -4.33 15.25
C LYS A 89 20.04 -4.60 16.12
N THR A 90 19.54 -3.54 16.72
CA THR A 90 18.30 -3.57 17.48
C THR A 90 17.19 -4.07 16.56
N GLN A 91 16.49 -5.12 16.98
CA GLN A 91 15.32 -5.63 16.26
C GLN A 91 14.24 -4.54 16.18
N TYR A 92 13.51 -4.50 15.06
CA TYR A 92 12.38 -3.60 14.93
C TYR A 92 11.36 -3.81 16.05
N ILE A 93 10.98 -2.76 16.73
CA ILE A 93 10.16 -2.81 17.94
C ILE A 93 8.84 -3.56 17.78
N PHE A 94 8.21 -3.47 16.61
CA PHE A 94 6.94 -4.13 16.28
C PHE A 94 7.11 -5.43 15.51
N TYR A 95 8.32 -5.96 15.41
CA TYR A 95 8.61 -7.17 14.64
C TYR A 95 7.72 -8.35 15.04
N ASN A 96 7.62 -8.62 16.34
CA ASN A 96 6.81 -9.72 16.85
C ASN A 96 5.30 -9.49 16.62
N ASN A 97 4.86 -8.26 16.70
CA ASN A 97 3.47 -7.88 16.49
C ASN A 97 3.03 -8.07 15.01
N LEU A 98 3.98 -8.05 14.10
CA LEU A 98 3.75 -8.16 12.66
C LEU A 98 4.06 -9.55 12.09
N MET A 99 4.36 -10.54 12.93
CA MET A 99 4.68 -11.90 12.48
C MET A 99 3.57 -12.55 11.66
N PHE A 100 2.32 -12.13 11.81
CA PHE A 100 1.21 -12.58 10.98
C PHE A 100 1.38 -12.20 9.49
N LEU A 101 2.19 -11.20 9.19
CA LEU A 101 2.50 -10.80 7.80
C LEU A 101 3.59 -11.65 7.15
N LYS A 102 4.33 -12.46 7.91
CA LYS A 102 5.50 -13.20 7.41
C LYS A 102 5.18 -14.02 6.16
N ASP A 103 4.10 -14.78 6.20
CA ASP A 103 3.71 -15.65 5.09
C ASP A 103 3.27 -14.86 3.85
N THR A 104 2.57 -13.75 4.05
CA THR A 104 2.10 -12.91 2.95
C THR A 104 3.24 -12.15 2.27
N VAL A 105 4.26 -11.76 3.02
CA VAL A 105 5.44 -11.04 2.52
C VAL A 105 6.37 -11.99 1.78
N SER A 106 6.60 -13.20 2.29
CA SER A 106 7.51 -14.18 1.69
C SER A 106 7.10 -14.58 0.27
N ILE A 107 5.82 -14.59 -0.03
CA ILE A 107 5.31 -14.94 -1.36
C ILE A 107 5.52 -13.82 -2.37
N ASN A 108 5.49 -12.58 -1.92
CA ASN A 108 5.72 -11.44 -2.81
C ASN A 108 7.18 -11.29 -3.25
N GLU A 109 8.12 -11.96 -2.58
CA GLU A 109 9.54 -11.89 -2.97
C GLU A 109 9.88 -12.63 -4.25
N THR A 110 9.07 -13.61 -4.65
CA THR A 110 9.31 -14.36 -5.88
C THR A 110 8.86 -13.62 -7.15
N ASP A 111 8.03 -12.61 -7.02
CA ASP A 111 7.40 -11.94 -8.16
C ASP A 111 7.89 -10.51 -8.41
N SER A 112 8.80 -9.99 -7.58
CA SER A 112 9.17 -8.59 -7.68
C SER A 112 10.67 -8.41 -7.83
N ASN A 113 11.14 -8.70 -9.02
CA ASN A 113 12.46 -8.28 -9.49
C ASN A 113 12.43 -6.82 -10.00
N MET A 114 11.42 -6.05 -9.62
CA MET A 114 11.37 -4.63 -9.92
C MET A 114 12.07 -3.85 -8.82
N PRO A 115 13.08 -3.01 -9.18
CA PRO A 115 13.61 -2.06 -8.24
C PRO A 115 12.46 -1.18 -7.78
N ARG A 116 12.13 -1.23 -6.50
CA ARG A 116 11.24 -0.25 -5.89
C ARG A 116 11.89 1.10 -6.07
N GLN A 117 11.34 1.89 -6.97
CA GLN A 117 11.56 3.31 -6.88
C GLN A 117 10.98 3.74 -5.53
N GLU A 118 11.84 4.21 -4.67
CA GLU A 118 11.43 5.00 -3.54
C GLU A 118 10.80 6.26 -4.12
N ASN A 119 9.53 6.17 -4.44
CA ASN A 119 8.75 7.34 -4.62
C ASN A 119 8.61 7.96 -3.24
N ASP A 120 9.49 8.90 -2.98
CA ASP A 120 9.28 9.91 -1.99
C ASP A 120 7.92 10.53 -2.31
N GLY A 121 6.94 10.11 -1.53
CA GLY A 121 5.54 10.28 -1.90
C GLY A 121 5.12 11.72 -1.77
N ASN A 122 5.33 12.45 -2.80
CA ASN A 122 4.46 13.55 -3.13
C ASN A 122 3.43 13.01 -4.13
N GLU A 123 2.53 12.17 -3.64
CA GLU A 123 1.31 11.88 -4.35
C GLU A 123 0.45 13.14 -4.32
N THR A 124 0.77 14.05 -5.22
CA THR A 124 -0.29 14.83 -5.81
C THR A 124 -1.24 13.82 -6.42
N GLU A 125 -2.43 13.71 -5.85
CA GLU A 125 -3.53 13.04 -6.50
C GLU A 125 -3.76 13.70 -7.87
N ASN A 126 -3.02 13.24 -8.87
CA ASN A 126 -3.54 13.30 -10.19
C ASN A 126 -4.60 12.20 -10.26
N VAL A 127 -5.81 12.60 -9.97
CA VAL A 127 -6.97 11.98 -10.59
C VAL A 127 -6.79 12.29 -12.08
N THR A 128 -5.94 11.55 -12.73
CA THR A 128 -5.99 11.47 -14.16
C THR A 128 -7.28 10.76 -14.46
N ASP A 129 -8.26 11.54 -14.84
CA ASP A 129 -9.31 11.02 -15.70
C ASP A 129 -8.64 10.10 -16.71
N PRO A 130 -9.22 8.92 -16.98
CA PRO A 130 -8.67 8.05 -18.00
C PRO A 130 -8.54 8.88 -19.26
N VAL A 131 -7.31 9.21 -19.62
CA VAL A 131 -7.02 9.85 -20.89
C VAL A 131 -7.42 8.83 -21.95
N ILE A 132 -8.60 9.01 -22.49
CA ILE A 132 -9.00 8.31 -23.69
C ILE A 132 -7.95 8.66 -24.74
N PRO A 133 -7.17 7.69 -25.25
CA PRO A 133 -6.21 8.01 -26.29
C PRO A 133 -6.96 8.64 -27.44
N PRO A 134 -6.45 9.73 -28.04
CA PRO A 134 -7.12 10.36 -29.15
C PRO A 134 -7.30 9.34 -30.27
N PRO A 135 -8.45 9.30 -30.92
CA PRO A 135 -8.70 8.36 -31.99
C PRO A 135 -7.61 8.54 -33.06
N PRO A 136 -7.13 7.47 -33.66
CA PRO A 136 -6.09 7.56 -34.67
C PRO A 136 -6.58 8.49 -35.79
N LYS A 137 -5.79 9.51 -36.10
CA LYS A 137 -6.08 10.44 -37.21
C LYS A 137 -6.21 9.60 -38.46
N ARG A 138 -7.41 9.50 -38.98
CA ARG A 138 -7.63 8.92 -40.31
C ARG A 138 -6.74 9.64 -41.30
N LYS A 139 -5.77 8.96 -41.86
CA LYS A 139 -5.04 9.45 -43.03
C LYS A 139 -6.06 9.70 -44.12
N LYS A 140 -6.30 10.96 -44.45
CA LYS A 140 -7.03 11.32 -45.66
C LYS A 140 -6.30 10.68 -46.80
N LYS A 141 -6.91 9.66 -47.44
CA LYS A 141 -6.48 9.20 -48.75
C LYS A 141 -6.58 10.43 -49.69
N LYS A 142 -5.44 10.91 -50.15
CA LYS A 142 -5.44 11.80 -51.28
C LYS A 142 -6.09 11.06 -52.44
N LYS A 143 -7.27 11.48 -52.82
CA LYS A 143 -7.84 11.13 -54.12
C LYS A 143 -6.86 11.63 -55.15
N LYS A 144 -6.19 10.74 -55.85
CA LYS A 144 -5.60 11.08 -57.12
C LYS A 144 -6.77 11.38 -58.07
N GLU A 145 -6.96 12.63 -58.38
CA GLU A 145 -7.70 12.97 -59.57
C GLU A 145 -6.79 12.59 -60.75
N ASP A 146 -7.22 11.55 -61.45
CA ASP A 146 -6.71 11.30 -62.79
C ASP A 146 -7.33 12.37 -63.70
N ASP A 147 -6.54 13.34 -64.00
CA ASP A 147 -6.81 14.32 -65.06
C ASP A 147 -6.45 13.66 -66.38
N ILE A 148 -7.45 13.42 -67.21
CA ILE A 148 -7.28 13.11 -68.65
C ILE A 148 -7.24 14.40 -69.39
#